data_b563774559796c8c97a7484ee75a9801
#
_entry.id   b563774559796c8c97a7484ee75a9801
#
_cell.length_a   1.000
_cell.length_b   1.000
_cell.length_c   1.000
_cell.angle_alpha   90.00
_cell.angle_beta   90.00
_cell.angle_gamma   90.00
#
_symmetry.space_group_name_H-M   'P 1'
#
loop_
_entity.id
_entity.type
_entity.pdbx_description
1 polymer ?
#
loop_
_entity_poly.entity_id
_entity_poly.type
_entity_poly.pdbx_seq_one_letter_code
_entity_poly.pdbx_strand_id
1 'polypeptide(L)'
;MSVGVVEKRGAPLPTLGVSTPRCSVTHYFLSVVALALCCEVCYILRQEVAYMKLTRKEFTFKTVAAAAVVSTSAIAGKGNAMKEITLEKLPYAENALSPIISANTISFHYGKHHAGYVKTLNTLILGTKYEGMSLEEIVKVSALDANAPVFNNAAQSWNHAFYWETLSPEGKNTTPSTELLNAINAAFGSFGACKDALTDAAVKRFGSGWAWLVLKDGKLSVISTPNAETPITSASVTPLAVVDVWEHAYYLDWQNRRADHVKAVIGSLFDWRRISERFAKH
;
A
#
# COMPACT_ATOMS: atom_id res chain seq x y z
N MET A 1 52.17 42.62 -39.05
CA MET A 1 52.06 43.69 -38.07
C MET A 1 51.73 43.06 -36.71
N SER A 2 52.71 43.03 -35.82
CA SER A 2 52.73 42.43 -34.55
C SER A 2 52.34 43.49 -33.51
N VAL A 3 51.33 43.25 -32.63
CA VAL A 3 51.03 44.14 -31.51
C VAL A 3 51.15 43.32 -30.26
N GLY A 4 52.11 43.65 -29.41
CA GLY A 4 52.44 42.99 -28.18
C GLY A 4 51.47 43.35 -27.06
N VAL A 5 51.20 42.38 -26.20
CA VAL A 5 50.45 42.52 -24.93
C VAL A 5 51.45 42.72 -23.80
N VAL A 6 51.32 43.83 -23.09
CA VAL A 6 52.13 44.20 -21.93
C VAL A 6 51.47 43.58 -20.66
N GLU A 7 52.22 42.74 -19.98
CA GLU A 7 51.88 42.12 -18.70
C GLU A 7 52.20 43.10 -17.56
N LYS A 8 51.18 43.52 -16.77
CA LYS A 8 51.39 44.28 -15.53
C LYS A 8 51.30 43.32 -14.35
N ARG A 9 52.45 43.14 -13.68
CA ARG A 9 52.56 42.44 -12.37
C ARG A 9 52.03 43.35 -11.27
N GLY A 10 51.01 42.90 -10.54
CA GLY A 10 50.50 43.51 -9.29
C GLY A 10 51.13 42.84 -8.07
N ALA A 11 51.54 43.67 -7.11
CA ALA A 11 52.21 43.30 -5.85
C ALA A 11 51.29 42.53 -4.87
N PRO A 12 51.84 41.71 -3.95
CA PRO A 12 51.04 40.93 -3.02
C PRO A 12 50.58 41.76 -1.81
N LEU A 13 49.32 41.55 -1.40
CA LEU A 13 48.70 42.09 -0.21
C LEU A 13 49.07 41.20 1.03
N PRO A 14 49.16 41.78 2.24
CA PRO A 14 49.56 41.06 3.46
C PRO A 14 48.43 40.16 4.00
N THR A 15 48.80 38.96 4.41
CA THR A 15 47.94 37.97 5.07
C THR A 15 47.70 38.37 6.53
N LEU A 16 46.47 38.76 6.86
CA LEU A 16 46.01 38.83 8.26
C LEU A 16 45.56 37.42 8.70
N GLY A 17 46.35 36.87 9.64
CA GLY A 17 46.02 35.62 10.30
C GLY A 17 44.81 35.78 11.22
N VAL A 18 43.69 35.16 10.85
CA VAL A 18 42.55 34.99 11.75
C VAL A 18 42.51 33.51 12.15
N SER A 19 42.93 33.24 13.38
CA SER A 19 42.76 31.95 14.03
C SER A 19 41.29 31.75 14.41
N THR A 20 40.57 30.93 13.64
CA THR A 20 39.26 30.46 14.04
C THR A 20 39.38 29.24 14.92
N PRO A 21 38.74 29.19 16.12
CA PRO A 21 38.72 27.94 16.90
C PRO A 21 37.87 26.92 16.15
N ARG A 22 38.44 25.75 15.83
CA ARG A 22 37.74 24.58 15.33
C ARG A 22 36.81 24.08 16.43
N CYS A 23 35.56 24.49 16.40
CA CYS A 23 34.50 23.85 17.15
C CYS A 23 34.11 22.57 16.42
N SER A 24 34.46 21.40 16.97
CA SER A 24 34.16 20.12 16.32
C SER A 24 32.69 19.81 16.50
N VAL A 25 31.92 19.90 15.40
CA VAL A 25 30.53 19.57 15.30
C VAL A 25 30.23 18.11 15.66
N THR A 26 31.25 17.25 15.65
CA THR A 26 31.16 15.82 15.98
C THR A 26 30.81 15.53 17.44
N HIS A 27 31.23 16.37 18.39
CA HIS A 27 30.90 16.16 19.81
C HIS A 27 29.45 16.53 20.17
N TYR A 28 28.85 17.47 19.46
CA TYR A 28 27.44 17.85 19.72
C TYR A 28 26.46 16.79 19.21
N PHE A 29 26.75 16.15 18.07
CA PHE A 29 25.87 15.10 17.50
C PHE A 29 25.89 13.82 18.35
N LEU A 30 27.06 13.43 18.88
CA LEU A 30 27.15 12.26 19.75
C LEU A 30 26.45 12.47 21.10
N SER A 31 26.44 13.68 21.63
CA SER A 31 25.77 13.98 22.92
C SER A 31 24.27 14.01 22.79
N VAL A 32 23.70 14.52 21.67
CA VAL A 32 22.24 14.55 21.44
C VAL A 32 21.70 13.15 21.14
N VAL A 33 22.41 12.33 20.36
CA VAL A 33 22.01 10.95 20.09
C VAL A 33 22.10 10.08 21.34
N ALA A 34 23.13 10.28 22.18
CA ALA A 34 23.27 9.55 23.45
C ALA A 34 22.15 9.94 24.44
N LEU A 35 21.73 11.22 24.49
CA LEU A 35 20.61 11.64 25.34
C LEU A 35 19.26 11.09 24.83
N ALA A 36 19.03 11.04 23.51
CA ALA A 36 17.81 10.50 22.93
C ALA A 36 17.69 8.99 23.19
N LEU A 37 18.76 8.23 23.00
CA LEU A 37 18.80 6.79 23.30
C LEU A 37 18.64 6.51 24.81
N CYS A 38 19.19 7.35 25.67
CA CYS A 38 19.03 7.21 27.13
C CYS A 38 17.57 7.50 27.55
N CYS A 39 16.86 8.41 26.87
CA CYS A 39 15.46 8.74 27.14
C CYS A 39 14.51 7.61 26.72
N GLU A 40 14.74 6.99 25.57
CA GLU A 40 13.94 5.84 25.10
C GLU A 40 14.18 4.59 25.96
N VAL A 41 15.41 4.28 26.30
CA VAL A 41 15.74 3.16 27.19
C VAL A 41 15.17 3.38 28.59
N CYS A 42 15.22 4.60 29.13
CA CYS A 42 14.58 4.93 30.42
C CYS A 42 13.05 4.85 30.36
N TYR A 43 12.41 5.19 29.21
CA TYR A 43 10.97 5.04 29.02
C TYR A 43 10.55 3.56 28.97
N ILE A 44 11.27 2.74 28.22
CA ILE A 44 11.03 1.29 28.13
C ILE A 44 11.25 0.62 29.48
N LEU A 45 12.33 0.93 30.21
CA LEU A 45 12.60 0.38 31.53
C LEU A 45 11.56 0.81 32.59
N ARG A 46 10.97 2.01 32.47
CA ARG A 46 9.85 2.44 33.33
C ARG A 46 8.56 1.65 33.04
N GLN A 47 8.30 1.31 31.78
CA GLN A 47 7.14 0.48 31.41
C GLN A 47 7.30 -0.95 31.94
N GLU A 48 8.49 -1.54 31.79
CA GLU A 48 8.81 -2.88 32.29
C GLU A 48 8.73 -2.97 33.83
N VAL A 49 9.23 -1.96 34.54
CA VAL A 49 9.16 -1.91 36.02
C VAL A 49 7.73 -1.68 36.52
N ALA A 50 6.90 -0.92 35.77
CA ALA A 50 5.49 -0.75 36.09
C ALA A 50 4.71 -2.06 35.88
N TYR A 51 5.01 -2.79 34.80
CA TYR A 51 4.40 -4.10 34.51
C TYR A 51 4.82 -5.16 35.56
N MET A 52 6.09 -5.21 35.97
CA MET A 52 6.53 -6.13 37.03
C MET A 52 5.99 -5.81 38.41
N LYS A 53 5.66 -4.54 38.72
CA LYS A 53 5.02 -4.18 39.98
C LYS A 53 3.53 -4.58 40.05
N LEU A 54 2.84 -4.63 38.90
CA LEU A 54 1.45 -5.10 38.79
C LEU A 54 1.35 -6.63 38.97
N THR A 55 2.32 -7.39 38.45
CA THR A 55 2.31 -8.87 38.56
C THR A 55 2.73 -9.40 39.94
N ARG A 56 3.41 -8.60 40.75
CA ARG A 56 3.82 -9.01 42.13
C ARG A 56 2.76 -8.85 43.23
N LYS A 57 1.62 -8.22 42.94
CA LYS A 57 0.53 -8.03 43.92
C LYS A 57 -0.46 -9.19 44.01
N GLU A 58 -0.37 -10.21 43.20
CA GLU A 58 -1.31 -11.34 43.15
C GLU A 58 -0.76 -12.67 43.67
N PHE A 59 0.37 -12.68 44.39
CA PHE A 59 0.90 -13.90 44.97
C PHE A 59 0.85 -13.83 46.51
N THR A 60 -0.35 -13.92 47.07
CA THR A 60 -0.54 -14.37 48.46
C THR A 60 -1.64 -15.44 48.45
N PHE A 61 -1.20 -16.69 48.57
CA PHE A 61 -2.07 -17.83 48.84
C PHE A 61 -2.80 -17.62 50.17
N LYS A 62 -4.11 -17.52 50.13
CA LYS A 62 -4.97 -17.96 51.24
C LYS A 62 -5.88 -19.05 50.70
N THR A 63 -5.55 -20.27 51.08
CA THR A 63 -6.45 -21.43 51.01
C THR A 63 -7.68 -21.17 51.87
N VAL A 64 -8.84 -20.97 51.21
CA VAL A 64 -10.14 -21.17 51.85
C VAL A 64 -10.92 -22.12 50.95
N ALA A 65 -11.07 -23.35 51.39
CA ALA A 65 -11.96 -24.30 50.77
C ALA A 65 -13.41 -23.84 51.04
N ALA A 66 -14.08 -23.36 49.99
CA ALA A 66 -15.53 -23.23 49.98
C ALA A 66 -16.05 -24.01 48.77
N ALA A 67 -16.64 -25.15 49.02
CA ALA A 67 -17.38 -25.92 48.03
C ALA A 67 -18.61 -25.12 47.60
N ALA A 68 -18.49 -24.42 46.48
CA ALA A 68 -19.62 -23.86 45.75
C ALA A 68 -19.93 -24.79 44.58
N VAL A 69 -21.06 -25.50 44.69
CA VAL A 69 -21.67 -26.20 43.56
C VAL A 69 -22.12 -25.14 42.57
N VAL A 70 -21.27 -24.86 41.58
CA VAL A 70 -21.68 -24.05 40.45
C VAL A 70 -22.33 -24.99 39.43
N SER A 71 -23.67 -24.94 39.39
CA SER A 71 -24.42 -25.49 38.26
C SER A 71 -23.97 -24.78 36.98
N THR A 72 -23.17 -25.46 36.19
CA THR A 72 -22.80 -25.02 34.83
C THR A 72 -24.01 -25.13 33.92
N SER A 73 -24.84 -24.09 33.93
CA SER A 73 -25.73 -23.84 32.80
C SER A 73 -24.81 -23.50 31.61
N ALA A 74 -24.62 -24.51 30.75
CA ALA A 74 -23.97 -24.31 29.48
C ALA A 74 -24.81 -23.29 28.68
N ILE A 75 -24.43 -22.02 28.73
CA ILE A 75 -24.87 -21.04 27.75
C ILE A 75 -24.12 -21.46 26.47
N ALA A 76 -24.79 -22.31 25.68
CA ALA A 76 -24.40 -22.51 24.27
C ALA A 76 -24.65 -21.17 23.56
N GLY A 77 -23.72 -20.22 23.72
CA GLY A 77 -23.59 -19.10 22.83
C GLY A 77 -23.37 -19.69 21.44
N LYS A 78 -24.33 -19.47 20.53
CA LYS A 78 -24.08 -19.68 19.11
C LYS A 78 -22.81 -18.87 18.77
N GLY A 79 -21.66 -19.54 18.78
CA GLY A 79 -20.45 -18.97 18.23
C GLY A 79 -20.75 -18.70 16.76
N ASN A 80 -21.01 -17.45 16.41
CA ASN A 80 -20.88 -17.01 15.04
C ASN A 80 -19.45 -17.39 14.66
N ALA A 81 -19.30 -18.36 13.75
CA ALA A 81 -18.00 -18.69 13.18
C ALA A 81 -17.39 -17.37 12.71
N MET A 82 -16.23 -17.03 13.27
CA MET A 82 -15.51 -15.80 12.91
C MET A 82 -15.33 -15.81 11.40
N LYS A 83 -15.85 -14.80 10.72
CA LYS A 83 -15.69 -14.66 9.27
C LYS A 83 -14.31 -14.10 9.01
N GLU A 84 -13.34 -14.99 8.88
CA GLU A 84 -11.98 -14.64 8.51
C GLU A 84 -11.96 -14.04 7.09
N ILE A 85 -11.14 -13.00 6.88
CA ILE A 85 -10.87 -12.50 5.53
C ILE A 85 -10.04 -13.56 4.80
N THR A 86 -10.57 -14.05 3.68
CA THR A 86 -9.95 -15.12 2.89
C THR A 86 -9.12 -14.54 1.74
N LEU A 87 -8.01 -15.20 1.44
CA LEU A 87 -7.28 -14.94 0.19
C LEU A 87 -8.06 -15.57 -0.96
N GLU A 88 -8.73 -14.73 -1.75
CA GLU A 88 -9.48 -15.18 -2.93
C GLU A 88 -8.54 -15.82 -3.96
N LYS A 89 -9.00 -16.91 -4.58
CA LYS A 89 -8.22 -17.61 -5.61
C LYS A 89 -8.04 -16.72 -6.84
N LEU A 90 -6.88 -16.83 -7.48
CA LEU A 90 -6.66 -16.22 -8.80
C LEU A 90 -7.72 -16.73 -9.79
N PRO A 91 -8.29 -15.82 -10.61
CA PRO A 91 -9.29 -16.23 -11.64
C PRO A 91 -8.69 -16.98 -12.84
N TYR A 92 -7.37 -17.20 -12.84
CA TYR A 92 -6.60 -17.88 -13.88
C TYR A 92 -5.40 -18.63 -13.25
N ALA A 93 -4.74 -19.47 -14.03
CA ALA A 93 -3.53 -20.16 -13.59
C ALA A 93 -2.36 -19.19 -13.40
N GLU A 94 -1.45 -19.46 -12.47
CA GLU A 94 -0.32 -18.57 -12.13
C GLU A 94 0.58 -18.21 -13.33
N ASN A 95 0.66 -19.07 -14.34
CA ASN A 95 1.46 -18.85 -15.54
C ASN A 95 0.67 -18.22 -16.70
N ALA A 96 -0.63 -17.96 -16.52
CA ALA A 96 -1.51 -17.57 -17.62
C ALA A 96 -1.25 -16.15 -18.14
N LEU A 97 -0.64 -15.29 -17.34
CA LEU A 97 -0.32 -13.89 -17.72
C LEU A 97 1.05 -13.75 -18.38
N SER A 98 1.79 -14.85 -18.55
CA SER A 98 3.06 -14.84 -19.28
C SER A 98 2.87 -14.50 -20.76
N PRO A 99 3.85 -13.84 -21.39
CA PRO A 99 5.16 -13.44 -20.86
C PRO A 99 5.16 -12.07 -20.16
N ILE A 100 4.02 -11.40 -19.99
CA ILE A 100 3.94 -10.04 -19.45
C ILE A 100 4.18 -10.04 -17.95
N ILE A 101 3.53 -10.95 -17.24
CA ILE A 101 3.77 -11.22 -15.81
C ILE A 101 4.08 -12.71 -15.70
N SER A 102 5.30 -13.04 -15.28
CA SER A 102 5.74 -14.44 -15.17
C SER A 102 5.08 -15.14 -13.97
N ALA A 103 5.05 -16.49 -14.02
CA ALA A 103 4.64 -17.30 -12.88
C ALA A 103 5.51 -17.04 -11.63
N ASN A 104 6.80 -16.72 -11.83
CA ASN A 104 7.68 -16.35 -10.74
C ASN A 104 7.21 -15.06 -10.05
N THR A 105 6.89 -14.02 -10.82
CA THR A 105 6.31 -12.77 -10.26
C THR A 105 5.00 -13.05 -9.53
N ILE A 106 4.10 -13.85 -10.11
CA ILE A 106 2.83 -14.22 -9.46
C ILE A 106 3.06 -14.96 -8.14
N SER A 107 4.03 -15.88 -8.08
CA SER A 107 4.31 -16.65 -6.86
C SER A 107 4.72 -15.77 -5.68
N PHE A 108 5.40 -14.65 -5.94
CA PHE A 108 5.73 -13.64 -4.92
C PHE A 108 4.60 -12.64 -4.72
N HIS A 109 4.06 -12.08 -5.79
CA HIS A 109 3.08 -10.99 -5.72
C HIS A 109 1.75 -11.46 -5.10
N TYR A 110 1.20 -12.58 -5.57
CA TYR A 110 0.01 -13.20 -4.99
C TYR A 110 0.36 -14.04 -3.76
N GLY A 111 1.32 -14.97 -3.88
CA GLY A 111 1.58 -15.99 -2.87
C GLY A 111 2.34 -15.49 -1.64
N LYS A 112 3.00 -14.32 -1.69
CA LYS A 112 3.71 -13.73 -0.55
C LYS A 112 3.15 -12.36 -0.17
N HIS A 113 3.12 -11.38 -1.08
CA HIS A 113 2.65 -10.03 -0.76
C HIS A 113 1.15 -10.02 -0.43
N HIS A 114 0.29 -10.42 -1.36
CA HIS A 114 -1.16 -10.41 -1.13
C HIS A 114 -1.54 -11.35 0.03
N ALA A 115 -1.04 -12.57 0.05
CA ALA A 115 -1.27 -13.50 1.15
C ALA A 115 -0.78 -12.96 2.51
N GLY A 116 0.34 -12.24 2.52
CA GLY A 116 0.90 -11.58 3.70
C GLY A 116 -0.02 -10.49 4.25
N TYR A 117 -0.58 -9.64 3.39
CA TYR A 117 -1.53 -8.61 3.81
C TYR A 117 -2.80 -9.21 4.42
N VAL A 118 -3.37 -10.23 3.78
CA VAL A 118 -4.57 -10.95 4.30
C VAL A 118 -4.27 -11.58 5.67
N LYS A 119 -3.15 -12.29 5.78
CA LYS A 119 -2.73 -12.92 7.05
C LYS A 119 -2.54 -11.90 8.16
N THR A 120 -1.83 -10.80 7.87
CA THR A 120 -1.57 -9.73 8.85
C THR A 120 -2.86 -9.05 9.25
N LEU A 121 -3.75 -8.77 8.29
CA LEU A 121 -5.06 -8.19 8.56
C LEU A 121 -5.85 -9.03 9.56
N ASN A 122 -5.98 -10.34 9.34
CA ASN A 122 -6.70 -11.23 10.24
C ASN A 122 -6.14 -11.22 11.67
N THR A 123 -4.81 -11.10 11.79
CA THR A 123 -4.17 -10.95 13.12
C THR A 123 -4.54 -9.61 13.78
N LEU A 124 -4.55 -8.52 12.99
CA LEU A 124 -4.79 -7.17 13.51
C LEU A 124 -6.25 -6.90 13.90
N ILE A 125 -7.20 -7.58 13.26
CA ILE A 125 -8.64 -7.36 13.51
C ILE A 125 -9.21 -8.25 14.62
N LEU A 126 -8.52 -9.31 14.99
CA LEU A 126 -8.97 -10.28 16.00
C LEU A 126 -9.26 -9.60 17.34
N GLY A 127 -10.45 -9.80 17.88
CA GLY A 127 -10.91 -9.19 19.15
C GLY A 127 -11.14 -7.69 19.07
N THR A 128 -11.17 -7.09 17.88
CA THR A 128 -11.40 -5.65 17.67
C THR A 128 -12.80 -5.40 17.09
N LYS A 129 -13.18 -4.12 16.98
CA LYS A 129 -14.43 -3.71 16.32
C LYS A 129 -14.50 -4.07 14.82
N TYR A 130 -13.40 -4.38 14.19
CA TYR A 130 -13.33 -4.77 12.77
C TYR A 130 -13.65 -6.25 12.55
N GLU A 131 -13.64 -7.06 13.60
CA GLU A 131 -13.92 -8.48 13.51
C GLU A 131 -15.35 -8.73 12.99
N GLY A 132 -15.45 -9.61 12.00
CA GLY A 132 -16.73 -9.94 11.34
C GLY A 132 -17.20 -8.97 10.27
N MET A 133 -16.53 -7.82 10.09
CA MET A 133 -16.79 -6.90 8.97
C MET A 133 -16.30 -7.51 7.65
N SER A 134 -16.91 -7.11 6.54
CA SER A 134 -16.37 -7.38 5.20
C SER A 134 -15.06 -6.61 4.99
N LEU A 135 -14.22 -7.09 4.07
CA LEU A 135 -12.95 -6.43 3.74
C LEU A 135 -13.16 -4.96 3.34
N GLU A 136 -14.21 -4.68 2.56
CA GLU A 136 -14.52 -3.32 2.12
C GLU A 136 -14.96 -2.41 3.26
N GLU A 137 -15.74 -2.92 4.22
CA GLU A 137 -16.12 -2.19 5.43
C GLU A 137 -14.90 -1.90 6.30
N ILE A 138 -14.00 -2.88 6.48
CA ILE A 138 -12.75 -2.68 7.23
C ILE A 138 -11.91 -1.56 6.60
N VAL A 139 -11.75 -1.54 5.27
CA VAL A 139 -11.03 -0.46 4.57
C VAL A 139 -11.64 0.91 4.90
N LYS A 140 -12.96 1.04 4.74
CA LYS A 140 -13.67 2.31 4.94
C LYS A 140 -13.60 2.77 6.40
N VAL A 141 -13.90 1.87 7.34
CA VAL A 141 -13.94 2.21 8.76
C VAL A 141 -12.54 2.49 9.31
N SER A 142 -11.53 1.69 8.93
CA SER A 142 -10.15 1.91 9.40
C SER A 142 -9.52 3.20 8.84
N ALA A 143 -9.94 3.64 7.65
CA ALA A 143 -9.56 4.94 7.11
C ALA A 143 -10.13 6.09 7.96
N LEU A 144 -11.43 6.02 8.33
CA LEU A 144 -12.09 7.00 9.19
C LEU A 144 -11.49 7.04 10.61
N ASP A 145 -11.10 5.89 11.14
CA ASP A 145 -10.47 5.77 12.45
C ASP A 145 -9.00 6.20 12.48
N ALA A 146 -8.41 6.53 11.34
CA ALA A 146 -6.97 6.76 11.16
C ALA A 146 -6.12 5.59 11.68
N ASN A 147 -6.65 4.34 11.63
CA ASN A 147 -5.93 3.13 12.06
C ASN A 147 -5.05 2.62 10.93
N ALA A 148 -3.88 3.23 10.75
CA ALA A 148 -2.97 2.93 9.65
C ALA A 148 -2.55 1.45 9.53
N PRO A 149 -2.23 0.70 10.62
CA PRO A 149 -1.91 -0.72 10.50
C PRO A 149 -3.04 -1.56 9.91
N VAL A 150 -4.28 -1.39 10.37
CA VAL A 150 -5.45 -2.09 9.84
C VAL A 150 -5.75 -1.62 8.43
N PHE A 151 -5.80 -0.30 8.20
CA PHE A 151 -6.08 0.28 6.89
C PHE A 151 -5.10 -0.22 5.83
N ASN A 152 -3.79 -0.15 6.08
CA ASN A 152 -2.80 -0.55 5.09
C ASN A 152 -2.96 -2.01 4.66
N ASN A 153 -3.17 -2.93 5.61
CA ASN A 153 -3.32 -4.34 5.28
C ASN A 153 -4.69 -4.64 4.63
N ALA A 154 -5.77 -4.00 5.07
CA ALA A 154 -7.09 -4.16 4.46
C ALA A 154 -7.14 -3.58 3.04
N ALA A 155 -6.65 -2.36 2.85
CA ALA A 155 -6.62 -1.71 1.55
C ALA A 155 -5.71 -2.45 0.56
N GLN A 156 -4.53 -2.91 0.98
CA GLN A 156 -3.67 -3.74 0.14
C GLN A 156 -4.33 -5.07 -0.22
N SER A 157 -5.01 -5.73 0.71
CA SER A 157 -5.75 -6.96 0.41
C SER A 157 -6.83 -6.71 -0.64
N TRP A 158 -7.58 -5.62 -0.51
CA TRP A 158 -8.64 -5.25 -1.44
C TRP A 158 -8.07 -4.84 -2.81
N ASN A 159 -7.04 -3.97 -2.84
CA ASN A 159 -6.43 -3.50 -4.08
C ASN A 159 -5.87 -4.66 -4.92
N HIS A 160 -5.21 -5.62 -4.28
CA HIS A 160 -4.67 -6.80 -4.97
C HIS A 160 -5.77 -7.71 -5.49
N ALA A 161 -6.83 -8.00 -4.71
CA ALA A 161 -7.96 -8.78 -5.18
C ALA A 161 -8.60 -8.14 -6.41
N PHE A 162 -8.83 -6.82 -6.36
CA PHE A 162 -9.38 -6.05 -7.47
C PHE A 162 -8.45 -6.02 -8.69
N TYR A 163 -7.13 -5.99 -8.47
CA TYR A 163 -6.12 -6.05 -9.54
C TYR A 163 -6.16 -7.38 -10.26
N TRP A 164 -6.15 -8.51 -9.54
CA TRP A 164 -6.24 -9.83 -10.18
C TRP A 164 -7.50 -9.98 -11.03
N GLU A 165 -8.60 -9.46 -10.56
CA GLU A 165 -9.86 -9.44 -11.31
C GLU A 165 -9.88 -8.46 -12.48
N THR A 166 -9.04 -7.44 -12.51
CA THR A 166 -8.92 -6.52 -13.65
C THR A 166 -8.19 -7.17 -14.82
N LEU A 167 -7.38 -8.21 -14.55
CA LEU A 167 -6.54 -8.88 -15.54
C LEU A 167 -7.17 -10.16 -16.09
N SER A 168 -6.84 -10.46 -17.34
CA SER A 168 -7.18 -11.72 -18.01
C SER A 168 -6.09 -12.09 -19.00
N PRO A 169 -5.76 -13.40 -19.15
CA PRO A 169 -4.88 -13.87 -20.22
C PRO A 169 -5.46 -13.54 -21.62
N GLU A 170 -6.78 -13.38 -21.71
CA GLU A 170 -7.50 -12.99 -22.93
C GLU A 170 -7.70 -11.48 -23.08
N GLY A 171 -7.09 -10.66 -22.21
CA GLY A 171 -7.30 -9.22 -22.15
C GLY A 171 -7.16 -8.50 -23.51
N LYS A 172 -6.13 -8.86 -24.29
CA LYS A 172 -5.88 -8.28 -25.62
C LYS A 172 -7.01 -8.54 -26.63
N ASN A 173 -7.83 -9.58 -26.40
CA ASN A 173 -8.95 -9.97 -27.26
C ASN A 173 -10.28 -9.41 -26.77
N THR A 174 -10.27 -8.62 -25.68
CA THR A 174 -11.47 -8.01 -25.11
C THR A 174 -11.59 -6.55 -25.53
N THR A 175 -12.84 -6.08 -25.65
CA THR A 175 -13.15 -4.69 -25.97
C THR A 175 -14.17 -4.16 -24.98
N PRO A 176 -14.21 -2.83 -24.74
CA PRO A 176 -15.27 -2.22 -23.95
C PRO A 176 -16.64 -2.46 -24.59
N SER A 177 -17.71 -2.53 -23.77
CA SER A 177 -19.08 -2.44 -24.28
C SER A 177 -19.31 -1.12 -24.99
N THR A 178 -20.38 -1.04 -25.79
CA THR A 178 -20.73 0.21 -26.50
C THR A 178 -20.92 1.38 -25.52
N GLU A 179 -21.56 1.13 -24.39
CA GLU A 179 -21.83 2.15 -23.36
C GLU A 179 -20.54 2.65 -22.72
N LEU A 180 -19.66 1.74 -22.32
CA LEU A 180 -18.36 2.12 -21.78
C LEU A 180 -17.48 2.82 -22.82
N LEU A 181 -17.49 2.35 -24.07
CA LEU A 181 -16.73 2.99 -25.16
C LEU A 181 -17.21 4.43 -25.44
N ASN A 182 -18.52 4.65 -25.42
CA ASN A 182 -19.10 5.99 -25.56
C ASN A 182 -18.68 6.91 -24.41
N ALA A 183 -18.72 6.40 -23.17
CA ALA A 183 -18.26 7.14 -22.00
C ALA A 183 -16.74 7.44 -22.06
N ILE A 184 -15.92 6.48 -22.51
CA ILE A 184 -14.48 6.66 -22.74
C ILE A 184 -14.23 7.75 -23.80
N ASN A 185 -14.93 7.68 -24.93
CA ASN A 185 -14.78 8.68 -25.99
C ASN A 185 -15.19 10.08 -25.53
N ALA A 186 -16.27 10.18 -24.75
CA ALA A 186 -16.70 11.45 -24.18
C ALA A 186 -15.69 12.05 -23.16
N ALA A 187 -15.05 11.19 -22.34
CA ALA A 187 -14.13 11.64 -21.30
C ALA A 187 -12.69 11.87 -21.80
N PHE A 188 -12.21 11.04 -22.75
CA PHE A 188 -10.80 11.02 -23.16
C PHE A 188 -10.61 11.31 -24.68
N GLY A 189 -11.67 11.39 -25.46
CA GLY A 189 -11.61 11.56 -26.91
C GLY A 189 -11.46 10.26 -27.70
N SER A 190 -10.81 9.24 -27.15
CA SER A 190 -10.69 7.91 -27.77
C SER A 190 -10.32 6.83 -26.75
N PHE A 191 -10.54 5.57 -27.12
CA PHE A 191 -10.08 4.42 -26.34
C PHE A 191 -8.56 4.36 -26.18
N GLY A 192 -7.82 4.76 -27.22
CA GLY A 192 -6.35 4.90 -27.15
C GLY A 192 -5.93 5.94 -26.12
N ALA A 193 -6.53 7.13 -26.17
CA ALA A 193 -6.23 8.22 -25.24
C ALA A 193 -6.57 7.86 -23.77
N CYS A 194 -7.61 7.06 -23.53
CA CYS A 194 -7.90 6.54 -22.19
C CYS A 194 -6.77 5.64 -21.66
N LYS A 195 -6.30 4.70 -22.49
CA LYS A 195 -5.15 3.84 -22.14
C LYS A 195 -3.86 4.64 -21.90
N ASP A 196 -3.62 5.66 -22.73
CA ASP A 196 -2.47 6.54 -22.60
C ASP A 196 -2.56 7.36 -21.30
N ALA A 197 -3.71 7.91 -20.97
CA ALA A 197 -3.93 8.65 -19.72
C ALA A 197 -3.69 7.76 -18.49
N LEU A 198 -4.17 6.51 -18.51
CA LEU A 198 -3.94 5.56 -17.43
C LEU A 198 -2.46 5.15 -17.32
N THR A 199 -1.80 4.93 -18.46
CA THR A 199 -0.36 4.66 -18.53
C THR A 199 0.44 5.83 -17.95
N ASP A 200 0.11 7.04 -18.33
CA ASP A 200 0.74 8.26 -17.83
C ASP A 200 0.59 8.43 -16.33
N ALA A 201 -0.61 8.22 -15.79
CA ALA A 201 -0.87 8.29 -14.36
C ALA A 201 -0.07 7.25 -13.57
N ALA A 202 0.03 6.02 -14.12
CA ALA A 202 0.79 4.92 -13.53
C ALA A 202 2.30 5.21 -13.53
N VAL A 203 2.85 5.68 -14.65
CA VAL A 203 4.29 5.99 -14.80
C VAL A 203 4.68 7.18 -13.93
N LYS A 204 3.85 8.23 -13.90
CA LYS A 204 4.08 9.45 -13.11
C LYS A 204 3.83 9.25 -11.60
N ARG A 205 3.25 8.14 -11.15
CA ARG A 205 3.10 7.85 -9.72
C ARG A 205 4.47 7.69 -9.08
N PHE A 206 4.90 8.71 -8.33
CA PHE A 206 6.17 8.68 -7.63
C PHE A 206 6.15 7.64 -6.49
N GLY A 207 7.15 6.75 -6.45
CA GLY A 207 7.22 5.67 -5.47
C GLY A 207 6.21 4.55 -5.73
N SER A 208 5.78 3.89 -4.66
CA SER A 208 4.79 2.81 -4.68
C SER A 208 3.37 3.35 -4.77
N GLY A 209 2.47 2.60 -5.38
CA GLY A 209 1.06 2.95 -5.45
C GLY A 209 0.33 2.26 -6.59
N TRP A 210 -0.75 2.88 -7.04
CA TRP A 210 -1.72 2.32 -7.97
C TRP A 210 -2.20 3.40 -8.93
N ALA A 211 -2.57 3.02 -10.14
CA ALA A 211 -3.30 3.91 -11.07
C ALA A 211 -4.63 3.26 -11.46
N TRP A 212 -5.66 4.08 -11.49
CA TRP A 212 -7.06 3.65 -11.55
C TRP A 212 -7.80 4.32 -12.69
N LEU A 213 -8.61 3.54 -13.42
CA LEU A 213 -9.76 4.06 -14.15
C LEU A 213 -10.96 4.03 -13.19
N VAL A 214 -11.59 5.17 -12.99
CA VAL A 214 -12.71 5.33 -12.05
C VAL A 214 -13.89 6.03 -12.69
N LEU A 215 -15.09 5.78 -12.14
CA LEU A 215 -16.24 6.64 -12.31
C LEU A 215 -16.29 7.58 -11.10
N LYS A 216 -16.11 8.87 -11.32
CA LYS A 216 -16.14 9.91 -10.30
C LYS A 216 -17.24 10.91 -10.61
N ASP A 217 -18.18 11.08 -9.70
CA ASP A 217 -19.33 11.97 -9.88
C ASP A 217 -20.06 11.72 -11.23
N GLY A 218 -20.22 10.44 -11.61
CA GLY A 218 -20.84 10.02 -12.85
C GLY A 218 -19.99 10.20 -14.13
N LYS A 219 -18.71 10.59 -14.02
CA LYS A 219 -17.80 10.79 -15.16
C LYS A 219 -16.57 9.89 -15.06
N LEU A 220 -16.15 9.32 -16.19
CA LEU A 220 -14.89 8.58 -16.24
C LEU A 220 -13.70 9.51 -15.98
N SER A 221 -12.79 9.05 -15.16
CA SER A 221 -11.57 9.77 -14.80
C SER A 221 -10.44 8.79 -14.53
N VAL A 222 -9.21 9.26 -14.62
CA VAL A 222 -8.00 8.53 -14.23
C VAL A 222 -7.40 9.22 -13.01
N ILE A 223 -7.10 8.42 -11.98
CA ILE A 223 -6.43 8.90 -10.76
C ILE A 223 -5.27 7.98 -10.39
N SER A 224 -4.37 8.45 -9.55
CA SER A 224 -3.36 7.57 -8.90
C SER A 224 -3.39 7.77 -7.40
N THR A 225 -3.13 6.68 -6.66
CA THR A 225 -3.06 6.68 -5.20
C THR A 225 -1.71 6.18 -4.71
N PRO A 226 -1.12 6.80 -3.67
CA PRO A 226 0.14 6.34 -3.10
C PRO A 226 -0.06 5.12 -2.18
N ASN A 227 0.97 4.31 -2.05
CA ASN A 227 1.06 3.22 -1.07
C ASN A 227 -0.19 2.30 -1.08
N ALA A 228 -0.90 2.22 0.06
CA ALA A 228 -2.09 1.40 0.22
C ALA A 228 -3.39 2.13 -0.12
N GLU A 229 -3.36 3.44 -0.36
CA GLU A 229 -4.57 4.22 -0.60
C GLU A 229 -5.41 3.65 -1.75
N THR A 230 -6.72 3.75 -1.60
CA THR A 230 -7.71 3.16 -2.50
C THR A 230 -8.90 4.08 -2.72
N PRO A 231 -9.49 4.11 -3.93
CA PRO A 231 -10.64 4.97 -4.22
C PRO A 231 -11.90 4.66 -3.42
N ILE A 232 -12.06 3.43 -2.91
CA ILE A 232 -13.30 3.01 -2.21
C ILE A 232 -13.52 3.71 -0.87
N THR A 233 -12.54 4.45 -0.38
CA THR A 233 -12.70 5.33 0.79
C THR A 233 -13.56 6.55 0.51
N SER A 234 -13.81 6.87 -0.75
CA SER A 234 -14.69 7.97 -1.19
C SER A 234 -15.98 7.43 -1.78
N ALA A 235 -17.12 7.87 -1.24
CA ALA A 235 -18.44 7.45 -1.74
C ALA A 235 -18.75 7.93 -3.17
N SER A 236 -18.07 8.99 -3.64
CA SER A 236 -18.27 9.54 -4.98
C SER A 236 -17.39 8.90 -6.07
N VAL A 237 -16.59 7.90 -5.70
CA VAL A 237 -15.60 7.29 -6.61
C VAL A 237 -15.80 5.78 -6.67
N THR A 238 -16.11 5.27 -7.87
CA THR A 238 -16.22 3.84 -8.15
C THR A 238 -15.03 3.39 -9.00
N PRO A 239 -14.17 2.48 -8.50
CA PRO A 239 -13.09 1.91 -9.29
C PRO A 239 -13.63 0.94 -10.36
N LEU A 240 -13.10 1.04 -11.57
CA LEU A 240 -13.43 0.18 -12.70
C LEU A 240 -12.27 -0.72 -13.10
N ALA A 241 -11.06 -0.20 -13.10
CA ALA A 241 -9.83 -0.93 -13.39
C ALA A 241 -8.66 -0.35 -12.59
N VAL A 242 -7.62 -1.16 -12.38
CA VAL A 242 -6.42 -0.75 -11.67
C VAL A 242 -5.17 -1.39 -12.26
N VAL A 243 -4.05 -0.68 -12.20
CA VAL A 243 -2.71 -1.24 -12.41
C VAL A 243 -1.84 -0.96 -11.18
N ASP A 244 -1.15 -2.00 -10.74
CA ASP A 244 -0.18 -1.94 -9.65
C ASP A 244 1.16 -1.38 -10.15
N VAL A 245 1.69 -0.38 -9.45
CA VAL A 245 3.01 0.21 -9.73
C VAL A 245 3.98 0.10 -8.55
N TRP A 246 3.69 -0.73 -7.57
CA TRP A 246 4.68 -1.20 -6.62
C TRP A 246 5.77 -2.00 -7.34
N GLU A 247 7.01 -1.88 -6.92
CA GLU A 247 8.12 -2.59 -7.57
C GLU A 247 7.96 -4.11 -7.52
N HIS A 248 7.33 -4.65 -6.47
CA HIS A 248 7.04 -6.08 -6.37
C HIS A 248 6.14 -6.60 -7.50
N ALA A 249 5.36 -5.74 -8.15
CA ALA A 249 4.49 -6.14 -9.26
C ALA A 249 5.24 -6.41 -10.58
N TYR A 250 6.46 -5.85 -10.73
CA TYR A 250 7.12 -5.89 -12.04
C TYR A 250 8.63 -6.10 -12.01
N TYR A 251 9.32 -5.89 -10.89
CA TYR A 251 10.78 -5.80 -10.87
C TYR A 251 11.48 -7.10 -11.29
N LEU A 252 10.88 -8.27 -11.01
CA LEU A 252 11.43 -9.56 -11.42
C LEU A 252 11.44 -9.76 -12.94
N ASP A 253 10.45 -9.22 -13.66
CA ASP A 253 10.30 -9.37 -15.11
C ASP A 253 10.83 -8.16 -15.88
N TRP A 254 10.69 -6.97 -15.34
CA TRP A 254 10.90 -5.71 -16.06
C TRP A 254 11.99 -4.82 -15.44
N GLN A 255 12.50 -5.13 -14.24
CA GLN A 255 13.46 -4.33 -13.47
C GLN A 255 12.96 -2.87 -13.35
N ASN A 256 13.77 -1.90 -13.70
CA ASN A 256 13.41 -0.48 -13.62
C ASN A 256 12.50 0.01 -14.78
N ARG A 257 12.06 -0.88 -15.68
CA ARG A 257 11.25 -0.52 -16.85
C ARG A 257 9.75 -0.47 -16.53
N ARG A 258 9.37 0.32 -15.50
CA ARG A 258 7.97 0.50 -15.10
C ARG A 258 7.06 0.87 -16.27
N ALA A 259 7.51 1.79 -17.14
CA ALA A 259 6.73 2.27 -18.27
C ALA A 259 6.36 1.14 -19.24
N ASP A 260 7.32 0.24 -19.55
CA ASP A 260 7.09 -0.90 -20.44
C ASP A 260 6.13 -1.91 -19.82
N HIS A 261 6.33 -2.23 -18.52
CA HIS A 261 5.41 -3.08 -17.76
C HIS A 261 3.97 -2.56 -17.79
N VAL A 262 3.78 -1.31 -17.40
CA VAL A 262 2.45 -0.68 -17.35
C VAL A 262 1.78 -0.70 -18.72
N LYS A 263 2.50 -0.33 -19.78
CA LYS A 263 2.00 -0.35 -21.15
C LYS A 263 1.61 -1.76 -21.61
N ALA A 264 2.42 -2.76 -21.27
CA ALA A 264 2.13 -4.16 -21.61
C ALA A 264 0.89 -4.68 -20.85
N VAL A 265 0.78 -4.39 -19.55
CA VAL A 265 -0.36 -4.80 -18.71
C VAL A 265 -1.66 -4.16 -19.21
N ILE A 266 -1.72 -2.84 -19.37
CA ILE A 266 -2.92 -2.13 -19.83
C ILE A 266 -3.28 -2.52 -21.27
N GLY A 267 -2.27 -2.68 -22.12
CA GLY A 267 -2.47 -3.00 -23.54
C GLY A 267 -2.93 -4.43 -23.81
N SER A 268 -2.57 -5.39 -22.95
CA SER A 268 -2.74 -6.81 -23.27
C SER A 268 -3.42 -7.65 -22.20
N LEU A 269 -3.48 -7.20 -20.96
CA LEU A 269 -4.03 -8.02 -19.86
C LEU A 269 -5.33 -7.46 -19.28
N PHE A 270 -5.70 -6.20 -19.50
CA PHE A 270 -6.96 -5.66 -18.99
C PHE A 270 -8.15 -6.37 -19.61
N ASP A 271 -9.04 -6.93 -18.76
CA ASP A 271 -10.31 -7.51 -19.20
C ASP A 271 -11.39 -6.43 -19.36
N TRP A 272 -11.50 -5.89 -20.55
CA TRP A 272 -12.45 -4.82 -20.86
C TRP A 272 -13.93 -5.28 -20.78
N ARG A 273 -14.20 -6.58 -20.83
CA ARG A 273 -15.55 -7.13 -20.57
C ARG A 273 -15.91 -6.92 -19.10
N ARG A 274 -15.02 -7.34 -18.19
CA ARG A 274 -15.22 -7.19 -16.75
C ARG A 274 -15.25 -5.72 -16.32
N ILE A 275 -14.44 -4.87 -16.95
CA ILE A 275 -14.46 -3.41 -16.73
C ILE A 275 -15.82 -2.85 -17.16
N SER A 276 -16.39 -3.33 -18.29
CA SER A 276 -17.73 -2.95 -18.75
C SER A 276 -18.84 -3.41 -17.80
N GLU A 277 -18.74 -4.63 -17.28
CA GLU A 277 -19.68 -5.15 -16.28
C GLU A 277 -19.69 -4.33 -14.99
N ARG A 278 -18.49 -3.86 -14.55
CA ARG A 278 -18.39 -2.94 -13.41
C ARG A 278 -19.03 -1.59 -13.73
N PHE A 279 -18.78 -1.05 -14.92
CA PHE A 279 -19.36 0.22 -15.36
C PHE A 279 -20.89 0.16 -15.45
N ALA A 280 -21.45 -0.95 -15.94
CA ALA A 280 -22.90 -1.13 -16.13
C ALA A 280 -23.72 -1.20 -14.82
N LYS A 281 -23.04 -1.32 -13.66
CA LYS A 281 -23.70 -1.33 -12.33
C LYS A 281 -23.97 0.08 -11.78
N HIS A 282 -23.56 1.12 -12.50
CA HIS A 282 -23.62 2.51 -12.08
C HIS A 282 -24.16 3.41 -13.20
#